data_832097a1e3b5b15e2547224ee5881399
#
_entry.id   832097a1e3b5b15e2547224ee5881399
#
_cell.length_a   1.000
_cell.length_b   1.000
_cell.length_c   1.000
_cell.angle_alpha   90.00
_cell.angle_beta   90.00
_cell.angle_gamma   90.00
#
_symmetry.space_group_name_H-M   'P 1'
#
loop_
_entity.id
_entity.type
_entity.pdbx_description
1 polymer ?
#
loop_
_entity_poly.entity_id
_entity_poly.type
_entity_poly.pdbx_seq_one_letter_code
_entity_poly.pdbx_strand_id
1 'polypeptide(L)'
;VVYHHRGSYLMSTGSAVAWNMPNRLNFLTVVPMFHCNGWGYPWTIPMLNGKTICLRAIDIKKIFELIEKHDISHFGGAPIVLNMITGASESERKKLKKKVFVLTAGAPPPSIIFKKMENLGFEVMHVYGLTETYGHILQCAWNDEWNSFDDDKKNEIKARQGVRYPNTEDTKVIDPETMKSVPRDGKT
;
A
#
# COMPACT_ATOMS: atom_id res chain seq x y z
N VAL A 1 -12.59 -6.33 16.67
CA VAL A 1 -11.22 -6.71 17.05
C VAL A 1 -10.67 -5.67 18.02
N VAL A 2 -9.98 -6.13 19.07
CA VAL A 2 -9.30 -5.25 20.03
C VAL A 2 -7.80 -5.43 19.87
N TYR A 3 -7.09 -4.32 19.67
CA TYR A 3 -5.64 -4.31 19.53
C TYR A 3 -4.95 -4.11 20.89
N HIS A 4 -3.81 -4.75 21.08
CA HIS A 4 -2.91 -4.44 22.18
C HIS A 4 -1.69 -3.63 21.69
N HIS A 5 -1.07 -2.88 22.58
CA HIS A 5 0.00 -1.95 22.22
C HIS A 5 1.21 -2.61 21.54
N ARG A 6 1.58 -3.83 21.97
CA ARG A 6 2.69 -4.56 21.33
C ARG A 6 2.45 -4.84 19.85
N GLY A 7 1.24 -5.30 19.48
CA GLY A 7 0.90 -5.57 18.08
C GLY A 7 0.93 -4.29 17.23
N SER A 8 0.34 -3.21 17.73
CA SER A 8 0.36 -1.91 17.04
C SER A 8 1.79 -1.37 16.88
N TYR A 9 2.63 -1.51 17.91
CA TYR A 9 4.04 -1.12 17.86
C TYR A 9 4.82 -1.93 16.81
N LEU A 10 4.71 -3.27 16.85
CA LEU A 10 5.39 -4.15 15.90
C LEU A 10 4.92 -3.89 14.47
N MET A 11 3.61 -3.72 14.25
CA MET A 11 3.07 -3.40 12.93
C MET A 11 3.60 -2.07 12.41
N SER A 12 3.61 -1.03 13.25
CA SER A 12 4.08 0.30 12.84
C SER A 12 5.56 0.31 12.47
N THR A 13 6.41 -0.36 13.28
CA THR A 13 7.84 -0.50 12.98
C THR A 13 8.09 -1.35 11.74
N GLY A 14 7.36 -2.46 11.61
CA GLY A 14 7.43 -3.34 10.44
C GLY A 14 7.03 -2.64 9.14
N SER A 15 5.97 -1.81 9.18
CA SER A 15 5.54 -1.03 8.02
C SER A 15 6.59 -0.02 7.58
N ALA A 16 7.24 0.66 8.52
CA ALA A 16 8.31 1.62 8.20
C ALA A 16 9.48 0.95 7.48
N VAL A 17 9.90 -0.23 7.96
CA VAL A 17 10.98 -1.01 7.36
C VAL A 17 10.57 -1.60 6.02
N ALA A 18 9.42 -2.28 5.98
CA ALA A 18 8.94 -3.00 4.81
C ALA A 18 8.69 -2.09 3.60
N TRP A 19 8.23 -0.87 3.84
CA TRP A 19 7.99 0.12 2.79
C TRP A 19 9.18 1.10 2.59
N ASN A 20 10.29 0.86 3.28
CA ASN A 20 11.48 1.71 3.23
C ASN A 20 11.14 3.21 3.39
N MET A 21 10.30 3.51 4.40
CA MET A 21 9.77 4.85 4.60
C MET A 21 10.85 5.80 5.12
N PRO A 22 11.07 6.96 4.48
CA PRO A 22 12.07 7.92 4.93
C PRO A 22 11.62 8.65 6.19
N ASN A 23 12.58 9.14 6.98
CA ASN A 23 12.29 10.08 8.05
C ASN A 23 11.70 11.39 7.50
N ARG A 24 10.82 12.01 8.28
CA ARG A 24 10.19 13.31 7.98
C ARG A 24 9.38 13.34 6.69
N LEU A 25 8.81 12.19 6.29
CA LEU A 25 7.93 12.13 5.12
C LEU A 25 6.62 12.90 5.36
N ASN A 26 6.00 13.31 4.26
CA ASN A 26 4.65 13.87 4.27
C ASN A 26 3.67 12.80 3.76
N PHE A 27 2.74 12.41 4.61
CA PHE A 27 1.78 11.35 4.37
C PHE A 27 0.37 11.90 4.23
N LEU A 28 -0.37 11.49 3.19
CA LEU A 28 -1.78 11.83 3.03
C LEU A 28 -2.66 10.70 3.57
N THR A 29 -3.50 11.00 4.55
CA THR A 29 -4.46 10.04 5.09
C THR A 29 -5.70 9.97 4.22
N VAL A 30 -5.74 8.99 3.33
CA VAL A 30 -6.88 8.68 2.46
C VAL A 30 -7.73 7.56 3.07
N VAL A 31 -7.08 6.56 3.68
CA VAL A 31 -7.74 5.48 4.41
C VAL A 31 -8.38 6.05 5.68
N PRO A 32 -9.66 5.76 5.98
CA PRO A 32 -10.29 6.17 7.23
C PRO A 32 -9.50 5.68 8.45
N MET A 33 -9.27 6.57 9.43
CA MET A 33 -8.45 6.24 10.61
C MET A 33 -9.02 5.11 11.47
N PHE A 34 -10.32 4.82 11.39
CA PHE A 34 -10.95 3.71 12.11
C PHE A 34 -10.79 2.36 11.39
N HIS A 35 -10.54 2.34 10.07
CA HIS A 35 -10.40 1.10 9.30
C HIS A 35 -9.01 0.51 9.50
N CYS A 36 -8.94 -0.66 10.16
CA CYS A 36 -7.68 -1.26 10.66
C CYS A 36 -6.78 -0.20 11.31
N ASN A 37 -7.39 0.68 12.11
CA ASN A 37 -6.76 1.85 12.71
C ASN A 37 -5.90 2.64 11.71
N GLY A 38 -6.49 2.95 10.55
CA GLY A 38 -5.83 3.70 9.47
C GLY A 38 -4.56 3.02 8.95
N TRP A 39 -4.58 1.67 8.92
CA TRP A 39 -3.46 0.82 8.49
C TRP A 39 -2.16 1.05 9.30
N GLY A 40 -2.30 1.47 10.56
CA GLY A 40 -1.17 1.70 11.46
C GLY A 40 -0.42 3.03 11.23
N TYR A 41 -0.74 3.80 10.20
CA TYR A 41 -0.03 5.04 9.88
C TYR A 41 -0.18 6.16 10.90
N PRO A 42 -1.28 6.27 11.68
CA PRO A 42 -1.34 7.21 12.80
C PRO A 42 -0.21 7.05 13.81
N TRP A 43 0.40 5.87 13.92
CA TRP A 43 1.57 5.59 14.76
C TRP A 43 2.89 5.59 13.97
N THR A 44 2.88 5.01 12.77
CA THR A 44 4.09 4.92 11.92
C THR A 44 4.64 6.29 11.55
N ILE A 45 3.77 7.23 11.14
CA ILE A 45 4.21 8.54 10.66
C ILE A 45 4.85 9.39 11.77
N PRO A 46 4.25 9.54 12.97
CA PRO A 46 4.90 10.24 14.08
C PRO A 46 6.21 9.59 14.52
N MET A 47 6.30 8.26 14.51
CA MET A 47 7.54 7.54 14.83
C MET A 47 8.70 7.93 13.89
N LEU A 48 8.40 8.23 12.63
CA LEU A 48 9.36 8.70 11.62
C LEU A 48 9.54 10.23 11.62
N ASN A 49 9.04 10.95 12.64
CA ASN A 49 9.00 12.42 12.65
C ASN A 49 8.33 13.01 11.39
N GLY A 50 7.42 12.25 10.77
CA GLY A 50 6.69 12.63 9.58
C GLY A 50 5.51 13.53 9.86
N LYS A 51 4.92 14.07 8.79
CA LYS A 51 3.74 14.92 8.85
C LYS A 51 2.55 14.18 8.24
N THR A 52 1.44 14.12 8.97
CA THR A 52 0.17 13.59 8.49
C THR A 52 -0.73 14.72 8.00
N ILE A 53 -1.16 14.64 6.75
CA ILE A 53 -2.15 15.51 6.14
C ILE A 53 -3.47 14.74 6.05
N CYS A 54 -4.53 15.23 6.71
CA CYS A 54 -5.81 14.56 6.76
C CYS A 54 -6.71 14.97 5.60
N LEU A 55 -7.29 13.97 4.93
CA LEU A 55 -8.33 14.15 3.91
C LEU A 55 -9.67 13.74 4.51
N ARG A 56 -10.66 14.66 4.50
CA ARG A 56 -11.96 14.41 5.13
C ARG A 56 -12.87 13.49 4.31
N ALA A 57 -12.80 13.62 3.00
CA ALA A 57 -13.54 12.80 2.05
C ALA A 57 -12.69 12.56 0.80
N ILE A 58 -12.94 11.45 0.10
CA ILE A 58 -12.22 11.12 -1.14
C ILE A 58 -12.69 12.08 -2.22
N ASP A 59 -11.79 12.97 -2.63
CA ASP A 59 -11.94 13.93 -3.71
C ASP A 59 -10.64 13.95 -4.49
N ILE A 60 -10.68 13.54 -5.76
CA ILE A 60 -9.48 13.32 -6.55
C ILE A 60 -8.75 14.63 -6.86
N LYS A 61 -9.47 15.67 -7.21
CA LYS A 61 -8.89 17.01 -7.41
C LYS A 61 -8.16 17.47 -6.16
N LYS A 62 -8.79 17.26 -4.99
CA LYS A 62 -8.21 17.61 -3.70
C LYS A 62 -6.98 16.79 -3.36
N ILE A 63 -6.94 15.52 -3.71
CA ILE A 63 -5.76 14.66 -3.54
C ILE A 63 -4.57 15.27 -4.30
N PHE A 64 -4.73 15.60 -5.59
CA PHE A 64 -3.66 16.23 -6.38
C PHE A 64 -3.24 17.60 -5.85
N GLU A 65 -4.20 18.44 -5.42
CA GLU A 65 -3.91 19.74 -4.78
C GLU A 65 -3.08 19.57 -3.50
N LEU A 66 -3.43 18.61 -2.64
CA LEU A 66 -2.71 18.36 -1.39
C LEU A 66 -1.32 17.77 -1.63
N ILE A 67 -1.18 16.87 -2.63
CA ILE A 67 0.13 16.34 -3.04
C ILE A 67 1.06 17.50 -3.40
N GLU A 68 0.61 18.42 -4.23
CA GLU A 68 1.42 19.57 -4.64
C GLU A 68 1.68 20.54 -3.47
N LYS A 69 0.64 20.91 -2.73
CA LYS A 69 0.71 21.92 -1.66
C LYS A 69 1.59 21.48 -0.50
N HIS A 70 1.55 20.24 -0.14
CA HIS A 70 2.22 19.69 1.05
C HIS A 70 3.41 18.79 0.72
N ASP A 71 3.81 18.69 -0.56
CA ASP A 71 4.90 17.81 -1.02
C ASP A 71 4.71 16.37 -0.52
N ILE A 72 3.47 15.84 -0.66
CA ILE A 72 3.12 14.49 -0.22
C ILE A 72 3.98 13.48 -0.97
N SER A 73 4.59 12.58 -0.24
CA SER A 73 5.41 11.50 -0.78
C SER A 73 4.74 10.13 -0.72
N HIS A 74 3.83 9.93 0.24
CA HIS A 74 3.22 8.62 0.50
C HIS A 74 1.75 8.72 0.85
N PHE A 75 0.94 7.74 0.43
CA PHE A 75 -0.41 7.50 0.97
C PHE A 75 -0.81 6.03 0.78
N GLY A 76 -1.88 5.62 1.48
CA GLY A 76 -2.53 4.33 1.26
C GLY A 76 -3.91 4.53 0.66
N GLY A 77 -4.36 3.60 -0.18
CA GLY A 77 -5.70 3.64 -0.75
C GLY A 77 -6.20 2.28 -1.22
N ALA A 78 -7.50 2.01 -1.02
CA ALA A 78 -8.13 0.82 -1.58
C ALA A 78 -8.15 0.91 -3.13
N PRO A 79 -8.27 -0.22 -3.86
CA PRO A 79 -8.28 -0.24 -5.32
C PRO A 79 -9.33 0.69 -5.95
N ILE A 80 -10.45 0.91 -5.28
CA ILE A 80 -11.48 1.87 -5.75
C ILE A 80 -10.93 3.30 -5.82
N VAL A 81 -10.07 3.70 -4.89
CA VAL A 81 -9.44 5.04 -4.92
C VAL A 81 -8.47 5.14 -6.08
N LEU A 82 -7.67 4.10 -6.34
CA LEU A 82 -6.77 4.05 -7.49
C LEU A 82 -7.55 4.12 -8.80
N ASN A 83 -8.68 3.43 -8.90
CA ASN A 83 -9.59 3.53 -10.05
C ASN A 83 -10.09 4.97 -10.26
N MET A 84 -10.50 5.65 -9.19
CA MET A 84 -10.93 7.05 -9.27
C MET A 84 -9.79 7.95 -9.73
N ILE A 85 -8.57 7.77 -9.21
CA ILE A 85 -7.39 8.54 -9.63
C ILE A 85 -7.09 8.32 -11.12
N THR A 86 -7.12 7.06 -11.59
CA THR A 86 -6.82 6.74 -12.98
C THR A 86 -7.95 7.12 -13.94
N GLY A 87 -9.18 7.24 -13.46
CA GLY A 87 -10.35 7.68 -14.20
C GLY A 87 -10.60 9.18 -14.16
N ALA A 88 -9.85 9.95 -13.37
CA ALA A 88 -10.03 11.40 -13.24
C ALA A 88 -9.81 12.12 -14.57
N SER A 89 -10.52 13.22 -14.80
CA SER A 89 -10.34 14.10 -15.95
C SER A 89 -9.01 14.86 -15.90
N GLU A 90 -8.57 15.39 -17.04
CA GLU A 90 -7.36 16.22 -17.10
C GLU A 90 -7.46 17.47 -16.20
N SER A 91 -8.66 18.03 -16.05
CA SER A 91 -8.90 19.20 -15.21
C SER A 91 -8.81 18.92 -13.70
N GLU A 92 -8.96 17.66 -13.31
CA GLU A 92 -8.82 17.20 -11.92
C GLU A 92 -7.39 16.78 -11.59
N ARG A 93 -6.61 16.41 -12.61
CA ARG A 93 -5.24 15.94 -12.45
C ARG A 93 -4.26 17.11 -12.42
N LYS A 94 -3.14 16.88 -11.72
CA LYS A 94 -1.95 17.72 -11.85
C LYS A 94 -0.75 16.82 -12.16
N LYS A 95 0.18 17.33 -12.96
CA LYS A 95 1.45 16.64 -13.20
C LYS A 95 2.24 16.58 -11.89
N LEU A 96 2.58 15.37 -11.45
CA LEU A 96 3.39 15.19 -10.27
C LEU A 96 4.83 15.63 -10.53
N LYS A 97 5.39 16.44 -9.62
CA LYS A 97 6.78 16.93 -9.68
C LYS A 97 7.77 15.88 -9.20
N LYS A 98 7.31 14.95 -8.37
CA LYS A 98 8.08 13.84 -7.79
C LYS A 98 7.22 12.58 -7.83
N LYS A 99 7.87 11.43 -7.77
CA LYS A 99 7.18 10.16 -7.59
C LYS A 99 6.46 10.14 -6.24
N VAL A 100 5.22 9.65 -6.23
CA VAL A 100 4.41 9.44 -5.02
C VAL A 100 4.19 7.96 -4.83
N PHE A 101 4.53 7.46 -3.65
CA PHE A 101 4.42 6.05 -3.30
C PHE A 101 3.04 5.75 -2.74
N VAL A 102 2.41 4.69 -3.23
CA VAL A 102 1.04 4.31 -2.87
C VAL A 102 0.99 2.86 -2.42
N LEU A 103 0.46 2.61 -1.23
CA LEU A 103 0.09 1.27 -0.81
C LEU A 103 -1.37 0.99 -1.16
N THR A 104 -1.64 -0.18 -1.73
CA THR A 104 -3.01 -0.63 -1.99
C THR A 104 -3.27 -1.99 -1.34
N ALA A 105 -4.43 -2.12 -0.72
CA ALA A 105 -4.88 -3.31 -0.02
C ALA A 105 -6.41 -3.36 0.05
N GLY A 106 -6.93 -4.44 0.64
CA GLY A 106 -8.37 -4.66 0.87
C GLY A 106 -9.04 -5.49 -0.23
N ALA A 107 -8.51 -5.45 -1.44
CA ALA A 107 -8.87 -6.34 -2.55
C ALA A 107 -7.71 -6.37 -3.57
N PRO A 108 -7.54 -7.43 -4.37
CA PRO A 108 -6.58 -7.46 -5.46
C PRO A 108 -6.95 -6.42 -6.53
N PRO A 109 -6.08 -5.43 -6.83
CA PRO A 109 -6.36 -4.52 -7.94
C PRO A 109 -6.13 -5.23 -9.28
N PRO A 110 -6.90 -4.90 -10.33
CA PRO A 110 -6.59 -5.33 -11.68
C PRO A 110 -5.18 -4.87 -12.09
N SER A 111 -4.41 -5.74 -12.75
CA SER A 111 -3.02 -5.46 -13.16
C SER A 111 -2.86 -4.16 -13.96
N ILE A 112 -3.85 -3.84 -14.81
CA ILE A 112 -3.84 -2.61 -15.61
C ILE A 112 -3.82 -1.32 -14.78
N ILE A 113 -4.30 -1.36 -13.53
CA ILE A 113 -4.32 -0.19 -12.64
C ILE A 113 -2.89 0.22 -12.26
N PHE A 114 -1.98 -0.72 -12.08
CA PHE A 114 -0.58 -0.42 -11.79
C PHE A 114 0.04 0.41 -12.92
N LYS A 115 -0.12 -0.02 -14.17
CA LYS A 115 0.38 0.70 -15.35
C LYS A 115 -0.22 2.11 -15.47
N LYS A 116 -1.54 2.25 -15.25
CA LYS A 116 -2.21 3.56 -15.29
C LYS A 116 -1.71 4.49 -14.20
N MET A 117 -1.51 4.00 -12.99
CA MET A 117 -0.97 4.78 -11.87
C MET A 117 0.47 5.21 -12.13
N GLU A 118 1.31 4.32 -12.64
CA GLU A 118 2.70 4.65 -13.01
C GLU A 118 2.80 5.74 -14.08
N ASN A 119 1.94 5.69 -15.09
CA ASN A 119 1.85 6.73 -16.12
C ASN A 119 1.47 8.12 -15.54
N LEU A 120 0.82 8.15 -14.38
CA LEU A 120 0.50 9.38 -13.65
C LEU A 120 1.61 9.81 -12.67
N GLY A 121 2.68 9.02 -12.51
CA GLY A 121 3.81 9.32 -11.63
C GLY A 121 3.69 8.70 -10.23
N PHE A 122 2.77 7.76 -10.02
CA PHE A 122 2.66 7.00 -8.78
C PHE A 122 3.44 5.69 -8.86
N GLU A 123 4.01 5.27 -7.74
CA GLU A 123 4.55 3.93 -7.58
C GLU A 123 3.67 3.16 -6.61
N VAL A 124 3.04 2.08 -7.08
CA VAL A 124 2.06 1.33 -6.31
C VAL A 124 2.64 0.00 -5.84
N MET A 125 2.55 -0.25 -4.53
CA MET A 125 2.85 -1.53 -3.91
C MET A 125 1.55 -2.19 -3.43
N HIS A 126 1.32 -3.43 -3.86
CA HIS A 126 0.23 -4.24 -3.35
C HIS A 126 0.63 -4.94 -2.05
N VAL A 127 -0.22 -4.83 -1.06
CA VAL A 127 -0.03 -5.45 0.25
C VAL A 127 -1.29 -6.20 0.68
N TYR A 128 -1.11 -7.15 1.58
CA TYR A 128 -2.21 -7.93 2.16
C TYR A 128 -2.14 -7.88 3.67
N GLY A 129 -3.29 -7.79 4.29
CA GLY A 129 -3.48 -7.87 5.73
C GLY A 129 -4.95 -7.82 6.10
N LEU A 130 -5.23 -8.07 7.37
CA LEU A 130 -6.55 -8.09 7.96
C LEU A 130 -6.57 -7.24 9.22
N THR A 131 -7.77 -6.94 9.72
CA THR A 131 -7.91 -6.33 11.05
C THR A 131 -7.29 -7.23 12.12
N GLU A 132 -7.46 -8.54 11.99
CA GLU A 132 -6.94 -9.57 12.89
C GLU A 132 -5.41 -9.69 12.89
N THR A 133 -4.74 -9.17 11.86
CA THR A 133 -3.28 -9.13 11.74
C THR A 133 -2.69 -7.75 12.04
N TYR A 134 -3.46 -6.83 12.63
CA TYR A 134 -3.09 -5.42 12.89
C TYR A 134 -2.86 -4.57 11.63
N GLY A 135 -3.06 -5.10 10.44
CA GLY A 135 -2.81 -4.47 9.17
C GLY A 135 -2.01 -5.36 8.22
N HIS A 136 -1.03 -4.80 7.53
CA HIS A 136 -0.33 -5.49 6.46
C HIS A 136 0.71 -6.49 6.97
N ILE A 137 0.68 -7.71 6.44
CA ILE A 137 1.62 -8.78 6.77
C ILE A 137 2.33 -9.35 5.55
N LEU A 138 1.84 -9.07 4.35
CA LEU A 138 2.48 -9.41 3.08
C LEU A 138 2.61 -8.16 2.22
N GLN A 139 3.65 -8.13 1.39
CA GLN A 139 3.88 -7.08 0.40
C GLN A 139 4.47 -7.65 -0.88
N CYS A 140 4.11 -7.08 -2.00
CA CYS A 140 4.78 -7.33 -3.28
C CYS A 140 6.10 -6.54 -3.32
N ALA A 141 7.10 -7.01 -2.56
CA ALA A 141 8.44 -6.42 -2.60
C ALA A 141 9.03 -6.61 -4.00
N TRP A 142 9.45 -5.50 -4.63
CA TRP A 142 10.00 -5.54 -5.97
C TRP A 142 11.43 -6.13 -5.96
N ASN A 143 11.73 -7.00 -6.93
CA ASN A 143 13.09 -7.48 -7.19
C ASN A 143 13.61 -6.81 -8.46
N ASP A 144 14.81 -6.23 -8.39
CA ASP A 144 15.43 -5.50 -9.50
C ASP A 144 15.60 -6.36 -10.78
N GLU A 145 15.74 -7.67 -10.65
CA GLU A 145 15.79 -8.60 -11.78
C GLU A 145 14.52 -8.53 -12.66
N TRP A 146 13.38 -8.19 -12.06
CA TRP A 146 12.09 -8.07 -12.77
C TRP A 146 12.01 -6.83 -13.65
N ASN A 147 12.95 -5.89 -13.52
CA ASN A 147 13.03 -4.73 -14.39
C ASN A 147 13.28 -5.11 -15.86
N SER A 148 13.85 -6.30 -16.11
CA SER A 148 14.09 -6.85 -17.45
C SER A 148 12.84 -7.42 -18.14
N PHE A 149 11.75 -7.66 -17.41
CA PHE A 149 10.52 -8.22 -17.96
C PHE A 149 9.74 -7.15 -18.76
N ASP A 150 8.86 -7.62 -19.65
CA ASP A 150 7.90 -6.76 -20.32
C ASP A 150 6.89 -6.15 -19.32
N ASP A 151 6.17 -5.12 -19.76
CA ASP A 151 5.24 -4.39 -18.91
C ASP A 151 4.08 -5.27 -18.41
N ASP A 152 3.59 -6.20 -19.23
CA ASP A 152 2.46 -7.06 -18.85
C ASP A 152 2.88 -8.02 -17.75
N LYS A 153 4.07 -8.60 -17.85
CA LYS A 153 4.64 -9.45 -16.81
C LYS A 153 4.93 -8.68 -15.52
N LYS A 154 5.46 -7.46 -15.62
CA LYS A 154 5.64 -6.58 -14.46
C LYS A 154 4.33 -6.29 -13.75
N ASN A 155 3.28 -5.97 -14.49
CA ASN A 155 1.96 -5.68 -13.92
C ASN A 155 1.31 -6.93 -13.29
N GLU A 156 1.49 -8.11 -13.88
CA GLU A 156 1.06 -9.39 -13.28
C GLU A 156 1.75 -9.61 -11.92
N ILE A 157 3.06 -9.40 -11.86
CA ILE A 157 3.82 -9.56 -10.61
C ILE A 157 3.36 -8.55 -9.56
N LYS A 158 3.18 -7.28 -9.91
CA LYS A 158 2.71 -6.23 -9.00
C LYS A 158 1.33 -6.50 -8.41
N ALA A 159 0.51 -7.27 -9.09
CA ALA A 159 -0.81 -7.67 -8.60
C ALA A 159 -0.75 -8.75 -7.49
N ARG A 160 0.39 -9.39 -7.26
CA ARG A 160 0.55 -10.41 -6.22
C ARG A 160 0.61 -9.77 -4.83
N GLN A 161 0.21 -10.52 -3.79
CA GLN A 161 0.39 -10.11 -2.40
C GLN A 161 1.86 -10.19 -1.95
N GLY A 162 2.66 -11.03 -2.62
CA GLY A 162 4.11 -11.10 -2.45
C GLY A 162 4.57 -11.91 -1.25
N VAL A 163 5.47 -11.32 -0.46
CA VAL A 163 6.17 -11.99 0.63
C VAL A 163 5.82 -11.37 1.99
N ARG A 164 6.07 -12.10 3.07
CA ARG A 164 5.82 -11.64 4.43
C ARG A 164 6.65 -10.40 4.81
N TYR A 165 6.10 -9.61 5.70
CA TYR A 165 6.85 -8.52 6.33
C TYR A 165 8.00 -9.04 7.20
N PRO A 166 9.08 -8.26 7.40
CA PRO A 166 10.24 -8.69 8.19
C PRO A 166 9.91 -9.11 9.62
N ASN A 167 8.90 -8.48 10.23
CA ASN A 167 8.44 -8.74 11.59
C ASN A 167 7.27 -9.72 11.69
N THR A 168 6.86 -10.33 10.57
CA THR A 168 5.80 -11.35 10.54
C THR A 168 6.43 -12.73 10.60
N GLU A 169 5.87 -13.61 11.44
CA GLU A 169 6.23 -15.03 11.49
C GLU A 169 5.88 -15.75 10.18
N ASP A 170 6.19 -17.03 10.08
CA ASP A 170 5.96 -17.81 8.86
C ASP A 170 4.50 -17.75 8.42
N THR A 171 4.30 -17.39 7.16
CA THR A 171 2.98 -17.30 6.53
C THR A 171 2.82 -18.45 5.53
N LYS A 172 1.73 -19.20 5.64
CA LYS A 172 1.46 -20.40 4.83
C LYS A 172 0.10 -20.30 4.18
N VAL A 173 0.01 -20.81 2.96
CA VAL A 173 -1.25 -21.19 2.35
C VAL A 173 -1.50 -22.65 2.73
N ILE A 174 -2.68 -22.92 3.27
CA ILE A 174 -3.05 -24.24 3.76
C ILE A 174 -4.33 -24.71 3.06
N ASP A 175 -4.41 -26.00 2.85
CA ASP A 175 -5.63 -26.68 2.46
C ASP A 175 -6.61 -26.66 3.65
N PRO A 176 -7.83 -26.11 3.50
CA PRO A 176 -8.77 -25.96 4.61
C PRO A 176 -9.33 -27.28 5.17
N GLU A 177 -9.27 -28.36 4.39
CA GLU A 177 -9.76 -29.68 4.83
C GLU A 177 -8.69 -30.45 5.60
N THR A 178 -7.45 -30.44 5.09
CA THR A 178 -6.34 -31.21 5.68
C THR A 178 -5.51 -30.42 6.67
N MET A 179 -5.63 -29.10 6.68
CA MET A 179 -4.82 -28.15 7.45
C MET A 179 -3.32 -28.27 7.16
N LYS A 180 -2.94 -28.83 6.04
CA LYS A 180 -1.54 -28.97 5.58
C LYS A 180 -1.18 -27.84 4.62
N SER A 181 0.10 -27.48 4.62
CA SER A 181 0.61 -26.50 3.64
C SER A 181 0.47 -27.05 2.22
N VAL A 182 0.00 -26.22 1.31
CA VAL A 182 -0.01 -26.53 -0.12
C VAL A 182 1.37 -26.28 -0.74
N PRO A 183 1.68 -26.86 -1.92
CA PRO A 183 2.89 -26.56 -2.66
C PRO A 183 3.02 -25.08 -3.00
N ARG A 184 4.25 -24.55 -3.00
CA ARG A 184 4.52 -23.16 -3.40
C ARG A 184 4.73 -23.05 -4.91
N ASP A 185 3.79 -23.57 -5.68
CA ASP A 185 3.88 -23.68 -7.16
C ASP A 185 3.07 -22.60 -7.90
N GLY A 186 2.32 -21.78 -7.16
CA GLY A 186 1.46 -20.73 -7.72
C GLY A 186 0.24 -21.25 -8.48
N LYS A 187 -0.14 -22.52 -8.27
CA LYS A 187 -1.27 -23.18 -8.95
C LYS A 187 -2.32 -23.72 -7.99
N THR A 188 -1.93 -24.05 -6.79
CA THR A 188 -2.79 -24.57 -5.71
C THR A 188 -3.05 -23.52 -4.65
#